data_bd9118f98c2387528b200108d66949e3
#
_entry.id   bd9118f98c2387528b200108d66949e3
#
_cell.length_a   1.000
_cell.length_b   1.000
_cell.length_c   1.000
_cell.angle_alpha   90.00
_cell.angle_beta   90.00
_cell.angle_gamma   90.00
#
_symmetry.space_group_name_H-M   'P 1'
#
loop_
_entity.id
_entity.type
_entity.pdbx_description
1 polymer ?
#
loop_
_entity_poly.entity_id
_entity_poly.type
_entity_poly.pdbx_seq_one_letter_code
_entity_poly.pdbx_strand_id
1 'polypeptide(L)'
;MHHSNFLASFKYAFAGLWYVFRTQRNARIHLLVTTIIVTVGLWLGLDRTEWAIIALTIGVVLAAEAFNTVAEAVVDLVAAEYHPLAKVAKDVAAGAVLLMAIAAVVVGLLILGPPLWRALFALF
;
A
#
# COMPACT_ATOMS: atom_id res chain seq x y z
N MET A 1 15.90 28.20 -6.34
CA MET A 1 14.77 27.25 -6.55
C MET A 1 14.92 26.67 -7.94
N HIS A 2 15.22 25.39 -8.04
CA HIS A 2 15.15 24.71 -9.33
C HIS A 2 13.70 24.56 -9.71
N HIS A 3 13.27 25.20 -10.80
CA HIS A 3 12.02 24.87 -11.45
C HIS A 3 12.16 23.44 -11.96
N SER A 4 11.67 22.48 -11.20
CA SER A 4 11.64 21.10 -11.65
C SER A 4 10.68 21.03 -12.85
N ASN A 5 11.20 20.66 -14.01
CA ASN A 5 10.39 20.26 -15.14
C ASN A 5 9.36 19.23 -14.67
N PHE A 6 8.13 19.27 -15.21
CA PHE A 6 7.09 18.29 -14.93
C PHE A 6 7.60 16.84 -15.01
N LEU A 7 8.43 16.55 -16.03
CA LEU A 7 9.09 15.25 -16.18
C LEU A 7 10.06 14.92 -15.04
N ALA A 8 10.78 15.92 -14.52
CA ALA A 8 11.70 15.72 -13.40
C ALA A 8 10.94 15.35 -12.12
N SER A 9 9.72 15.86 -11.93
CA SER A 9 8.87 15.50 -10.80
C SER A 9 8.53 14.01 -10.78
N PHE A 10 8.23 13.42 -11.94
CA PHE A 10 8.02 11.97 -12.06
C PHE A 10 9.28 11.17 -11.72
N LYS A 11 10.44 11.63 -12.20
CA LYS A 11 11.72 10.97 -11.86
C LYS A 11 11.95 10.90 -10.35
N TYR A 12 11.70 11.99 -9.64
CA TYR A 12 11.86 12.03 -8.18
C TYR A 12 10.80 11.19 -7.46
N ALA A 13 9.54 11.21 -7.94
CA ALA A 13 8.48 10.39 -7.39
C ALA A 13 8.81 8.89 -7.52
N PHE A 14 9.23 8.44 -8.69
CA PHE A 14 9.64 7.05 -8.89
C PHE A 14 10.87 6.66 -8.07
N ALA A 15 11.84 7.56 -7.92
CA ALA A 15 13.00 7.32 -7.05
C ALA A 15 12.58 7.14 -5.60
N GLY A 16 11.63 7.94 -5.11
CA GLY A 16 11.06 7.81 -3.77
C GLY A 16 10.32 6.49 -3.56
N LEU A 17 9.47 6.09 -4.51
CA LEU A 17 8.77 4.80 -4.45
C LEU A 17 9.75 3.63 -4.48
N TRP A 18 10.79 3.71 -5.31
CA TRP A 18 11.85 2.69 -5.34
C TRP A 18 12.55 2.57 -3.98
N TYR A 19 12.83 3.71 -3.33
CA TYR A 19 13.40 3.72 -1.98
C TYR A 19 12.49 2.97 -0.99
N VAL A 20 11.18 3.20 -1.02
CA VAL A 20 10.21 2.52 -0.16
C VAL A 20 10.25 1.00 -0.39
N PHE A 21 10.15 0.55 -1.61
CA PHE A 21 10.15 -0.89 -1.92
C PHE A 21 11.50 -1.55 -1.62
N ARG A 22 12.59 -0.85 -1.77
CA ARG A 22 13.92 -1.35 -1.46
C ARG A 22 14.17 -1.48 0.04
N THR A 23 13.68 -0.54 0.84
CA THR A 23 14.00 -0.46 2.27
C THR A 23 12.92 -1.01 3.19
N GLN A 24 11.66 -1.02 2.76
CA GLN A 24 10.53 -1.38 3.59
C GLN A 24 10.03 -2.81 3.29
N ARG A 25 10.17 -3.69 4.27
CA ARG A 25 9.66 -5.07 4.17
C ARG A 25 8.14 -5.11 3.94
N ASN A 26 7.40 -4.31 4.69
CA ASN A 26 5.93 -4.27 4.60
C ASN A 26 5.47 -3.85 3.21
N ALA A 27 6.12 -2.86 2.59
CA ALA A 27 5.81 -2.43 1.23
C ALA A 27 5.99 -3.58 0.22
N ARG A 28 7.02 -4.39 0.38
CA ARG A 28 7.24 -5.58 -0.47
C ARG A 28 6.15 -6.64 -0.26
N ILE A 29 5.70 -6.84 0.98
CA ILE A 29 4.59 -7.75 1.29
C ILE A 29 3.30 -7.25 0.63
N HIS A 30 3.00 -5.97 0.73
CA HIS A 30 1.82 -5.37 0.09
C HIS A 30 1.90 -5.48 -1.44
N LEU A 31 3.07 -5.33 -2.02
CA LEU A 31 3.25 -5.51 -3.47
C LEU A 31 3.02 -6.97 -3.90
N LEU A 32 3.49 -7.94 -3.12
CA LEU A 32 3.21 -9.36 -3.36
C LEU A 32 1.71 -9.66 -3.28
N VAL A 33 1.05 -9.19 -2.22
CA VAL A 33 -0.41 -9.36 -2.05
C VAL A 33 -1.16 -8.70 -3.21
N THR A 34 -0.76 -7.51 -3.62
CA THR A 34 -1.33 -6.81 -4.78
C THR A 34 -1.23 -7.66 -6.04
N THR A 35 -0.08 -8.26 -6.30
CA THR A 35 0.13 -9.13 -7.46
C THR A 35 -0.81 -10.34 -7.43
N ILE A 36 -0.97 -10.96 -6.28
CA ILE A 36 -1.91 -12.08 -6.09
C ILE A 36 -3.34 -11.64 -6.34
N ILE A 37 -3.77 -10.53 -5.76
CA ILE A 37 -5.13 -9.99 -5.90
C ILE A 37 -5.44 -9.65 -7.36
N VAL A 38 -4.54 -8.99 -8.06
CA VAL A 38 -4.73 -8.65 -9.48
C VAL A 38 -4.82 -9.93 -10.32
N THR A 39 -3.97 -10.91 -10.07
CA THR A 39 -3.98 -12.18 -10.80
C THR A 39 -5.31 -12.93 -10.59
N VAL A 40 -5.76 -13.03 -9.34
CA VAL A 40 -7.04 -13.69 -9.01
C VAL A 40 -8.21 -12.91 -9.61
N GLY A 41 -8.18 -11.58 -9.53
CA GLY A 41 -9.22 -10.73 -10.11
C GLY A 41 -9.33 -10.88 -11.64
N LEU A 42 -8.22 -11.01 -12.35
CA LEU A 42 -8.20 -11.28 -13.79
C LEU A 42 -8.78 -12.64 -14.11
N TRP A 43 -8.48 -13.66 -13.31
CA TRP A 43 -9.04 -14.99 -13.45
C TRP A 43 -10.55 -15.03 -13.20
N LEU A 44 -11.03 -14.30 -12.18
CA LEU A 44 -12.46 -14.25 -11.81
C LEU A 44 -13.30 -13.38 -12.75
N GLY A 45 -12.67 -12.50 -13.55
CA GLY A 45 -13.37 -11.61 -14.47
C GLY A 45 -14.16 -10.51 -13.77
N LEU A 46 -13.52 -9.78 -12.88
CA LEU A 46 -14.14 -8.66 -12.16
C LEU A 46 -14.66 -7.59 -13.12
N ASP A 47 -15.77 -6.94 -12.74
CA ASP A 47 -16.33 -5.84 -13.48
C ASP A 47 -15.55 -4.53 -13.28
N ARG A 48 -15.95 -3.49 -14.01
CA ARG A 48 -15.26 -2.19 -13.98
C ARG A 48 -15.32 -1.53 -12.60
N THR A 49 -16.45 -1.60 -11.92
CA THR A 49 -16.62 -1.01 -10.59
C THR A 49 -15.76 -1.72 -9.55
N GLU A 50 -15.73 -3.05 -9.58
CA GLU A 50 -14.89 -3.86 -8.72
C GLU A 50 -13.41 -3.56 -8.94
N TRP A 51 -12.95 -3.43 -10.18
CA TRP A 51 -11.59 -3.03 -10.49
C TRP A 51 -11.25 -1.62 -10.01
N ALA A 52 -12.18 -0.68 -10.11
CA ALA A 52 -11.97 0.68 -9.63
C ALA A 52 -11.75 0.70 -8.11
N ILE A 53 -12.56 -0.06 -7.37
CA ILE A 53 -12.43 -0.19 -5.91
C ILE A 53 -11.11 -0.89 -5.54
N ILE A 54 -10.74 -1.95 -6.21
CA ILE A 54 -9.47 -2.67 -5.98
C ILE A 54 -8.28 -1.75 -6.28
N ALA A 55 -8.28 -1.04 -7.39
CA ALA A 55 -7.19 -0.13 -7.75
C ALA A 55 -7.03 0.99 -6.73
N LEU A 56 -8.13 1.61 -6.28
CA LEU A 56 -8.10 2.63 -5.25
C LEU A 56 -7.58 2.09 -3.93
N THR A 57 -8.03 0.91 -3.52
CA THR A 57 -7.60 0.24 -2.28
C THR A 57 -6.09 -0.04 -2.30
N ILE A 58 -5.57 -0.58 -3.39
CA ILE A 58 -4.13 -0.83 -3.58
C ILE A 58 -3.35 0.47 -3.48
N GLY A 59 -3.79 1.51 -4.17
CA GLY A 59 -3.14 2.83 -4.16
C GLY A 59 -3.08 3.44 -2.76
N VAL A 60 -4.17 3.36 -2.01
CA VAL A 60 -4.25 3.91 -0.63
C VAL A 60 -3.33 3.13 0.32
N VAL A 61 -3.27 1.81 0.24
CA VAL A 61 -2.38 1.00 1.08
C VAL A 61 -0.91 1.32 0.80
N LEU A 62 -0.52 1.39 -0.47
CA LEU A 62 0.85 1.73 -0.86
C LEU A 62 1.21 3.18 -0.51
N ALA A 63 0.28 4.11 -0.64
CA ALA A 63 0.47 5.49 -0.20
C ALA A 63 0.67 5.57 1.32
N ALA A 64 -0.09 4.83 2.11
CA ALA A 64 0.07 4.76 3.56
C ALA A 64 1.47 4.25 3.94
N GLU A 65 1.98 3.23 3.26
CA GLU A 65 3.35 2.74 3.44
C GLU A 65 4.40 3.81 3.11
N ALA A 66 4.20 4.55 2.02
CA ALA A 66 5.10 5.63 1.65
C ALA A 66 5.10 6.75 2.71
N PHE A 67 3.94 7.17 3.20
CA PHE A 67 3.83 8.15 4.28
C PHE A 67 4.43 7.65 5.59
N ASN A 68 4.27 6.38 5.93
CA ASN A 68 4.93 5.79 7.09
C ASN A 68 6.44 5.87 6.96
N THR A 69 6.99 5.61 5.79
CA THR A 69 8.41 5.72 5.49
C THR A 69 8.91 7.16 5.67
N VAL A 70 8.13 8.15 5.21
CA VAL A 70 8.44 9.58 5.44
C VAL A 70 8.44 9.90 6.93
N ALA A 71 7.42 9.43 7.68
CA ALA A 71 7.34 9.67 9.11
C ALA A 71 8.56 9.10 9.85
N GLU A 72 8.97 7.87 9.54
CA GLU A 72 10.16 7.25 10.12
C GLU A 72 11.42 8.05 9.80
N ALA A 73 11.61 8.45 8.55
CA ALA A 73 12.78 9.23 8.13
C ALA A 73 12.85 10.59 8.82
N VAL A 74 11.73 11.30 8.92
CA VAL A 74 11.64 12.61 9.58
C VAL A 74 11.90 12.48 11.09
N VAL A 75 11.30 11.48 11.74
CA VAL A 75 11.51 11.24 13.18
C VAL A 75 12.97 10.90 13.46
N ASP A 76 13.59 10.03 12.65
CA ASP A 76 15.00 9.68 12.80
C ASP A 76 15.95 10.87 12.57
N LEU A 77 15.57 11.78 11.69
CA LEU A 77 16.34 13.01 11.44
C LEU A 77 16.26 13.98 12.62
N VAL A 78 15.11 14.11 13.25
CA VAL A 78 14.84 15.09 14.33
C VAL A 78 15.22 14.55 15.71
N ALA A 79 14.99 13.26 15.95
CA ALA A 79 15.22 12.62 17.24
C ALA A 79 16.36 11.60 17.14
N ALA A 80 17.61 12.08 17.25
CA ALA A 80 18.81 11.24 17.25
C ALA A 80 18.87 10.28 18.46
N GLU A 81 18.24 10.67 19.58
CA GLU A 81 18.10 9.86 20.80
C GLU A 81 16.63 9.52 21.04
N TYR A 82 16.40 8.51 21.90
CA TYR A 82 15.05 8.14 22.28
C TYR A 82 14.26 9.31 22.87
N HIS A 83 13.07 9.53 22.34
CA HIS A 83 12.12 10.51 22.85
C HIS A 83 10.71 9.89 22.82
N PRO A 84 9.89 10.02 23.88
CA PRO A 84 8.55 9.42 23.92
C PRO A 84 7.64 9.84 22.76
N LEU A 85 7.68 11.11 22.35
CA LEU A 85 6.89 11.59 21.23
C LEU A 85 7.37 11.04 19.88
N ALA A 86 8.66 10.79 19.74
CA ALA A 86 9.21 10.13 18.54
C ALA A 86 8.65 8.72 18.39
N LYS A 87 8.59 7.97 19.50
CA LYS A 87 7.96 6.65 19.52
C LYS A 87 6.48 6.73 19.17
N VAL A 88 5.73 7.66 19.77
CA VAL A 88 4.30 7.86 19.44
C VAL A 88 4.10 8.17 17.98
N ALA A 89 4.90 9.06 17.39
CA ALA A 89 4.80 9.41 15.97
C ALA A 89 5.00 8.19 15.05
N LYS A 90 6.00 7.37 15.33
CA LYS A 90 6.25 6.12 14.59
C LYS A 90 5.11 5.11 14.77
N ASP A 91 4.63 4.93 15.98
CA ASP A 91 3.53 4.00 16.28
C ASP A 91 2.23 4.43 15.59
N VAL A 92 1.90 5.72 15.59
CA VAL A 92 0.72 6.25 14.89
C VAL A 92 0.83 6.06 13.39
N ALA A 93 1.99 6.33 12.81
CA ALA A 93 2.23 6.14 11.38
C ALA A 93 2.08 4.65 10.99
N ALA A 94 2.64 3.75 11.78
CA ALA A 94 2.45 2.30 11.60
C ALA A 94 0.98 1.88 11.78
N GLY A 95 0.28 2.48 12.72
CA GLY A 95 -1.15 2.27 12.95
C GLY A 95 -2.01 2.69 11.76
N ALA A 96 -1.66 3.76 11.07
CA ALA A 96 -2.33 4.18 9.84
C ALA A 96 -2.20 3.13 8.73
N VAL A 97 -1.03 2.54 8.57
CA VAL A 97 -0.82 1.42 7.63
C VAL A 97 -1.68 0.23 8.01
N LEU A 98 -1.72 -0.13 9.29
CA LEU A 98 -2.54 -1.22 9.79
C LEU A 98 -4.03 -1.01 9.50
N LEU A 99 -4.57 0.20 9.72
CA LEU A 99 -5.96 0.53 9.41
C LEU A 99 -6.26 0.35 7.91
N MET A 100 -5.37 0.82 7.05
CA MET A 100 -5.52 0.66 5.61
C MET A 100 -5.44 -0.82 5.18
N ALA A 101 -4.55 -1.59 5.80
CA ALA A 101 -4.44 -3.02 5.55
C ALA A 101 -5.70 -3.78 5.97
N ILE A 102 -6.27 -3.47 7.11
CA ILE A 102 -7.56 -4.06 7.58
C ILE A 102 -8.68 -3.71 6.60
N ALA A 103 -8.81 -2.45 6.20
CA ALA A 103 -9.80 -2.02 5.22
C ALA A 103 -9.61 -2.75 3.88
N ALA A 104 -8.38 -2.94 3.44
CA ALA A 104 -8.05 -3.66 2.22
C ALA A 104 -8.47 -5.15 2.30
N VAL A 105 -8.29 -5.80 3.44
CA VAL A 105 -8.75 -7.18 3.65
C VAL A 105 -10.27 -7.25 3.56
N VAL A 106 -10.99 -6.32 4.18
CA VAL A 106 -12.46 -6.25 4.10
C VAL A 106 -12.92 -6.07 2.65
N VAL A 107 -12.32 -5.14 1.91
CA VAL A 107 -12.63 -4.92 0.48
C VAL A 107 -12.34 -6.18 -0.33
N GLY A 108 -11.21 -6.81 -0.13
CA GLY A 108 -10.83 -8.05 -0.82
C GLY A 108 -11.82 -9.18 -0.57
N LEU A 109 -12.23 -9.38 0.68
CA LEU A 109 -13.23 -10.40 1.06
C LEU A 109 -14.59 -10.13 0.43
N LEU A 110 -15.02 -8.88 0.39
CA LEU A 110 -16.33 -8.52 -0.18
C LEU A 110 -16.36 -8.65 -1.71
N ILE A 111 -15.28 -8.32 -2.38
CA ILE A 111 -15.20 -8.32 -3.86
C ILE A 111 -14.79 -9.68 -4.39
N LEU A 112 -13.74 -10.28 -3.85
CA LEU A 112 -13.18 -11.54 -4.36
C LEU A 112 -13.83 -12.77 -3.71
N GLY A 113 -14.32 -12.66 -2.49
CA GLY A 113 -14.85 -13.78 -1.73
C GLY A 113 -15.98 -14.53 -2.44
N PRO A 114 -17.10 -13.87 -2.79
CA PRO A 114 -18.24 -14.55 -3.44
C PRO A 114 -17.88 -15.19 -4.79
N PRO A 115 -17.23 -14.52 -5.75
CA PRO A 115 -16.87 -15.15 -7.02
C PRO A 115 -15.82 -16.24 -6.87
N LEU A 116 -14.88 -16.10 -5.93
CA LEU A 116 -13.88 -17.13 -5.66
C LEU A 116 -14.53 -18.40 -5.08
N TRP A 117 -15.45 -18.24 -4.14
CA TRP A 117 -16.22 -19.34 -3.57
C TRP A 117 -16.97 -20.11 -4.66
N ARG A 118 -17.68 -19.40 -5.53
CA ARG A 118 -18.40 -20.03 -6.66
C ARG A 118 -17.47 -20.77 -7.61
N ALA A 119 -16.33 -20.16 -7.93
CA ALA A 119 -15.33 -20.76 -8.83
C ALA A 119 -14.73 -22.04 -8.25
N LEU A 120 -14.42 -22.07 -6.95
CA LEU A 120 -13.88 -23.25 -6.28
C LEU A 120 -14.91 -24.38 -6.18
N PHE A 121 -16.17 -24.06 -5.88
CA PHE A 121 -17.24 -25.09 -5.81
C PHE A 121 -17.64 -25.62 -7.18
N ALA A 122 -17.40 -24.90 -8.26
CA ALA A 122 -17.62 -25.42 -9.62
C ALA A 122 -16.59 -26.48 -10.04
N LEU A 123 -15.50 -26.65 -9.29
CA LEU A 123 -14.45 -27.65 -9.55
C LEU A 123 -14.77 -29.01 -8.92
N PHE A 124 -15.75 -29.09 -8.02
CA PHE A 124 -16.17 -30.29 -7.31
C PHE A 124 -17.63 -30.66 -7.62
#